data_64bb1a94f9e90cf40c2e04bd3c638926
#
_entry.id   64bb1a94f9e90cf40c2e04bd3c638926
#
_cell.length_a   1.000
_cell.length_b   1.000
_cell.length_c   1.000
_cell.angle_alpha   90.00
_cell.angle_beta   90.00
_cell.angle_gamma   90.00
#
_symmetry.space_group_name_H-M   'P 1'
#
loop_
_entity.id
_entity.type
_entity.pdbx_description
1 polymer ?
#
loop_
_entity_poly.entity_id
_entity_poly.type
_entity_poly.pdbx_seq_one_letter_code
_entity_poly.pdbx_strand_id
1 'polypeptide(L)'
;LQLISDSDHLKLSGLMGYEPHLTKLPNVAGWPKRAKKGAADRFREALALVSSVFGEDHCNAMIRNMAGSPTFGLYTDTDLANEIAAGSALVKPSDFDLPILKDFLPASFIATPAIKVSNGVRLPGLEYANRALGKPKSGKTVFLHGGYWKAEPVYPGGLKYSNLFGRSSNQEMLVAPKNSSLKVDEFVFLRPTQSEAVFLQFPKIAVFSGREIIAQWQPLR
;
A
#
# COMPACT_ATOMS: atom_id res chain seq x y z
N LEU A 1 25.73 21.78 2.51
CA LEU A 1 25.42 22.61 3.67
C LEU A 1 25.90 24.06 3.45
N GLN A 2 27.13 24.28 2.97
CA GLN A 2 27.70 25.63 2.76
C GLN A 2 26.79 26.49 1.86
N LEU A 3 26.27 25.94 0.72
CA LEU A 3 25.36 26.68 -0.16
C LEU A 3 24.06 27.14 0.55
N ILE A 4 23.59 26.38 1.53
CA ILE A 4 22.42 26.78 2.33
C ILE A 4 22.83 27.87 3.33
N SER A 5 23.99 27.71 3.97
CA SER A 5 24.52 28.68 4.94
C SER A 5 24.75 30.05 4.30
N ASP A 6 25.24 30.07 3.06
CA ASP A 6 25.60 31.30 2.34
C ASP A 6 24.40 31.94 1.62
N SER A 7 23.22 31.35 1.69
CA SER A 7 22.04 31.81 0.95
C SER A 7 21.08 32.59 1.84
N ASP A 8 20.69 33.79 1.40
CA ASP A 8 19.63 34.59 2.02
C ASP A 8 18.21 34.02 1.78
N HIS A 9 18.07 33.04 0.87
CA HIS A 9 16.78 32.51 0.45
C HIS A 9 16.54 31.08 0.92
N LEU A 10 17.53 30.42 1.52
CA LEU A 10 17.43 29.01 1.98
C LEU A 10 17.63 28.96 3.49
N LYS A 11 16.87 28.07 4.12
CA LYS A 11 17.01 27.76 5.55
C LYS A 11 16.99 26.25 5.72
N LEU A 12 17.98 25.71 6.40
CA LEU A 12 17.97 24.30 6.80
C LEU A 12 16.97 24.13 7.95
N SER A 13 15.85 23.46 7.69
CA SER A 13 14.81 23.20 8.69
C SER A 13 14.96 21.84 9.36
N GLY A 14 15.67 20.91 8.76
CA GLY A 14 15.88 19.60 9.34
C GLY A 14 16.57 18.60 8.41
N LEU A 15 16.76 17.40 8.92
CA LEU A 15 17.22 16.23 8.18
C LEU A 15 16.11 15.18 8.12
N MET A 16 16.08 14.43 7.03
CA MET A 16 15.18 13.30 6.86
C MET A 16 15.97 12.03 6.53
N GLY A 17 15.70 10.96 7.27
CA GLY A 17 16.20 9.61 7.03
C GLY A 17 15.05 8.64 6.76
N TYR A 18 15.21 7.75 5.79
CA TYR A 18 14.25 6.70 5.50
C TYR A 18 14.96 5.39 5.14
N GLU A 19 14.69 4.34 5.88
CA GLU A 19 15.37 3.06 5.81
C GLU A 19 14.41 1.87 5.58
N PRO A 20 13.71 1.84 4.44
CA PRO A 20 12.72 0.79 4.13
C PRO A 20 13.34 -0.61 4.02
N HIS A 21 14.65 -0.69 3.79
CA HIS A 21 15.37 -1.94 3.68
C HIS A 21 15.38 -2.76 4.99
N LEU A 22 15.22 -2.12 6.15
CA LEU A 22 15.30 -2.80 7.45
C LEU A 22 14.27 -3.91 7.62
N THR A 23 13.08 -3.74 7.05
CA THR A 23 12.01 -4.74 7.14
C THR A 23 12.09 -5.83 6.08
N LYS A 24 12.97 -5.66 5.08
CA LYS A 24 13.21 -6.62 4.00
C LYS A 24 14.40 -7.54 4.25
N LEU A 25 15.17 -7.25 5.29
CA LEU A 25 16.33 -8.06 5.65
C LEU A 25 15.90 -9.37 6.30
N PRO A 26 16.53 -10.50 5.93
CA PRO A 26 16.29 -11.76 6.61
C PRO A 26 16.76 -11.66 8.06
N ASN A 27 16.01 -12.27 8.99
CA ASN A 27 16.37 -12.28 10.41
C ASN A 27 17.46 -13.34 10.67
N VAL A 28 18.62 -13.15 10.05
CA VAL A 28 19.78 -14.04 10.15
C VAL A 28 20.94 -13.29 10.77
N ALA A 29 21.65 -13.93 11.71
CA ALA A 29 22.91 -13.45 12.27
C ALA A 29 22.91 -11.97 12.73
N GLY A 30 21.76 -11.45 13.18
CA GLY A 30 21.63 -10.08 13.69
C GLY A 30 21.70 -8.98 12.62
N TRP A 31 21.49 -9.33 11.36
CA TRP A 31 21.51 -8.37 10.24
C TRP A 31 20.56 -7.17 10.43
N PRO A 32 19.29 -7.33 10.83
CA PRO A 32 18.41 -6.19 11.06
C PRO A 32 18.93 -5.21 12.12
N LYS A 33 19.49 -5.74 13.21
CA LYS A 33 20.08 -4.89 14.28
C LYS A 33 21.29 -4.10 13.77
N ARG A 34 22.19 -4.76 13.02
CA ARG A 34 23.38 -4.10 12.45
C ARG A 34 22.98 -3.05 11.41
N ALA A 35 22.00 -3.36 10.57
CA ALA A 35 21.51 -2.40 9.58
C ALA A 35 20.83 -1.19 10.23
N LYS A 36 20.01 -1.39 11.29
CA LYS A 36 19.44 -0.29 12.08
C LYS A 36 20.53 0.56 12.71
N LYS A 37 21.55 -0.07 13.33
CA LYS A 37 22.70 0.66 13.89
C LYS A 37 23.42 1.46 12.81
N GLY A 38 23.72 0.85 11.65
CA GLY A 38 24.39 1.55 10.54
C GLY A 38 23.58 2.72 9.99
N ALA A 39 22.24 2.63 9.92
CA ALA A 39 21.39 3.76 9.56
C ALA A 39 21.45 4.88 10.60
N ALA A 40 21.40 4.53 11.88
CA ALA A 40 21.51 5.48 12.98
C ALA A 40 22.88 6.19 13.00
N ASP A 41 23.97 5.46 12.78
CA ASP A 41 25.32 6.01 12.76
C ASP A 41 25.48 7.03 11.61
N ARG A 42 25.00 6.72 10.41
CA ARG A 42 24.99 7.66 9.28
C ARG A 42 24.16 8.92 9.56
N PHE A 43 23.02 8.76 10.22
CA PHE A 43 22.21 9.93 10.60
C PHE A 43 22.93 10.81 11.62
N ARG A 44 23.65 10.22 12.59
CA ARG A 44 24.50 10.96 13.55
C ARG A 44 25.65 11.68 12.85
N GLU A 45 26.29 11.03 11.87
CA GLU A 45 27.32 11.67 11.04
C GLU A 45 26.76 12.90 10.31
N ALA A 46 25.56 12.79 9.74
CA ALA A 46 24.90 13.92 9.10
C ALA A 46 24.55 15.04 10.10
N LEU A 47 24.09 14.71 11.30
CA LEU A 47 23.86 15.68 12.38
C LEU A 47 25.14 16.39 12.79
N ALA A 48 26.26 15.67 12.93
CA ALA A 48 27.55 16.26 13.25
C ALA A 48 28.05 17.26 12.18
N LEU A 49 27.80 16.92 10.88
CA LEU A 49 28.09 17.85 9.79
C LEU A 49 27.20 19.10 9.83
N VAL A 50 25.94 18.98 10.18
CA VAL A 50 25.04 20.13 10.36
C VAL A 50 25.52 20.98 11.53
N SER A 51 25.84 20.38 12.67
CA SER A 51 26.34 21.07 13.86
C SER A 51 27.63 21.83 13.57
N SER A 52 28.53 21.29 12.76
CA SER A 52 29.80 21.94 12.39
C SER A 52 29.61 23.20 11.53
N VAL A 53 28.50 23.31 10.78
CA VAL A 53 28.24 24.46 9.89
C VAL A 53 27.29 25.47 10.53
N PHE A 54 26.23 25.00 11.22
CA PHE A 54 25.13 25.80 11.73
C PHE A 54 25.15 25.97 13.27
N GLY A 55 26.01 25.24 13.97
CA GLY A 55 26.10 25.22 15.43
C GLY A 55 25.16 24.20 16.08
N GLU A 56 25.49 23.87 17.33
CA GLU A 56 24.76 22.87 18.11
C GLU A 56 23.32 23.29 18.43
N ASP A 57 23.09 24.56 18.74
CA ASP A 57 21.76 25.06 19.06
C ASP A 57 20.81 24.91 17.88
N HIS A 58 21.26 25.21 16.66
CA HIS A 58 20.48 24.99 15.44
C HIS A 58 20.20 23.49 15.21
N CYS A 59 21.22 22.65 15.35
CA CYS A 59 21.10 21.20 15.19
C CYS A 59 20.12 20.60 16.20
N ASN A 60 20.09 21.06 17.44
CA ASN A 60 19.19 20.59 18.47
C ASN A 60 17.73 21.04 18.24
N ALA A 61 17.54 22.23 17.70
CA ALA A 61 16.22 22.83 17.45
C ALA A 61 15.57 22.36 16.16
N MET A 62 16.34 21.85 15.20
CA MET A 62 15.81 21.44 13.89
C MET A 62 15.00 20.14 13.92
N ILE A 63 14.22 19.92 12.88
CA ILE A 63 13.49 18.66 12.65
C ILE A 63 14.49 17.54 12.32
N ARG A 64 14.38 16.45 13.07
CA ARG A 64 15.11 15.20 12.84
C ARG A 64 14.10 14.11 12.54
N ASN A 65 13.68 14.05 11.27
CA ASN A 65 12.68 13.10 10.82
C ASN A 65 13.33 11.78 10.41
N MET A 66 12.80 10.69 10.88
CA MET A 66 13.23 9.33 10.50
C MET A 66 12.05 8.42 10.24
N ALA A 67 12.37 7.26 9.73
CA ALA A 67 11.42 6.19 9.45
C ALA A 67 10.45 6.48 8.31
N GLY A 68 9.54 5.55 8.15
CA GLY A 68 8.40 5.56 7.26
C GLY A 68 7.43 4.48 7.70
N SER A 69 6.36 4.28 6.98
CA SER A 69 5.33 3.29 7.31
C SER A 69 5.84 1.89 7.69
N PRO A 70 6.88 1.34 7.04
CA PRO A 70 7.38 0.02 7.42
C PRO A 70 8.31 0.01 8.64
N THR A 71 8.82 1.17 9.08
CA THR A 71 9.92 1.23 10.07
C THR A 71 9.64 2.09 11.28
N PHE A 72 8.57 2.90 11.31
CA PHE A 72 8.32 3.85 12.40
C PHE A 72 8.25 3.19 13.79
N GLY A 73 7.71 1.99 13.91
CA GLY A 73 7.66 1.25 15.18
C GLY A 73 9.03 0.72 15.66
N LEU A 74 10.11 0.91 14.89
CA LEU A 74 11.47 0.60 15.33
C LEU A 74 12.10 1.74 16.16
N TYR A 75 11.51 2.93 16.13
CA TYR A 75 11.99 4.12 16.82
C TYR A 75 11.12 4.39 18.05
N THR A 76 11.64 4.05 19.21
CA THR A 76 10.93 4.12 20.50
C THR A 76 11.53 5.17 21.46
N ASP A 77 12.60 5.82 21.02
CA ASP A 77 13.29 6.88 21.75
C ASP A 77 13.41 8.13 20.87
N THR A 78 13.63 9.28 21.48
CA THR A 78 13.72 10.59 20.82
C THR A 78 15.16 11.10 20.68
N ASP A 79 16.16 10.31 21.08
CA ASP A 79 17.57 10.75 21.08
C ASP A 79 18.07 11.06 19.67
N LEU A 80 17.65 10.24 18.72
CA LEU A 80 18.06 10.39 17.32
C LEU A 80 17.03 11.15 16.48
N ALA A 81 15.76 10.84 16.65
CA ALA A 81 14.65 11.44 15.90
C ALA A 81 13.67 12.14 16.83
N ASN A 82 13.25 13.34 16.51
CA ASN A 82 12.17 14.07 17.19
C ASN A 82 10.88 14.14 16.36
N GLU A 83 10.91 13.58 15.15
CA GLU A 83 9.75 13.43 14.28
C GLU A 83 9.82 12.09 13.51
N ILE A 84 8.67 11.48 13.28
CA ILE A 84 8.53 10.22 12.56
C ILE A 84 7.50 10.37 11.44
N ALA A 85 7.87 9.93 10.24
CA ALA A 85 6.94 9.88 9.11
C ALA A 85 6.21 8.53 9.05
N ALA A 86 4.89 8.58 8.86
CA ALA A 86 4.07 7.42 8.55
C ALA A 86 2.89 7.85 7.66
N GLY A 87 2.73 7.20 6.52
CA GLY A 87 1.65 7.49 5.57
C GLY A 87 0.82 6.25 5.30
N SER A 88 1.27 5.38 4.41
CA SER A 88 0.55 4.16 3.98
C SER A 88 0.19 3.22 5.13
N ALA A 89 0.91 3.23 6.26
CA ALA A 89 0.55 2.46 7.45
C ALA A 89 -0.86 2.76 7.95
N LEU A 90 -1.34 4.00 7.82
CA LEU A 90 -2.66 4.44 8.31
C LEU A 90 -3.83 3.73 7.62
N VAL A 91 -3.65 3.34 6.36
CA VAL A 91 -4.66 2.60 5.58
C VAL A 91 -4.24 1.16 5.27
N LYS A 92 -3.03 0.80 5.63
CA LYS A 92 -2.44 -0.54 5.55
C LYS A 92 -2.81 -1.28 4.25
N PRO A 93 -2.27 -0.88 3.08
CA PRO A 93 -2.39 -1.66 1.85
C PRO A 93 -1.68 -3.00 1.99
N SER A 94 -1.90 -3.97 1.10
CA SER A 94 -1.41 -5.35 1.31
C SER A 94 0.11 -5.48 1.27
N ASP A 95 0.83 -4.60 0.56
CA ASP A 95 2.30 -4.56 0.60
C ASP A 95 2.85 -4.21 2.01
N PHE A 96 1.98 -3.75 2.92
CA PHE A 96 2.29 -3.42 4.31
C PHE A 96 1.77 -4.47 5.31
N ASP A 97 1.51 -5.69 4.86
CA ASP A 97 1.25 -6.83 5.78
C ASP A 97 2.55 -7.29 6.45
N LEU A 98 3.14 -6.38 7.21
CA LEU A 98 4.40 -6.56 7.94
C LEU A 98 4.13 -6.85 9.42
N PRO A 99 4.97 -7.68 10.08
CA PRO A 99 4.81 -8.00 11.50
C PRO A 99 4.74 -6.77 12.41
N ILE A 100 5.48 -5.72 12.09
CA ILE A 100 5.50 -4.45 12.85
C ILE A 100 4.16 -3.69 12.75
N LEU A 101 3.33 -3.98 11.75
CA LEU A 101 2.02 -3.38 11.50
C LEU A 101 0.87 -4.34 11.83
N LYS A 102 1.11 -5.41 12.59
CA LYS A 102 0.09 -6.43 12.91
C LYS A 102 -1.17 -5.85 13.56
N ASP A 103 -1.01 -4.80 14.37
CA ASP A 103 -2.10 -4.16 15.11
C ASP A 103 -2.86 -3.11 14.28
N PHE A 104 -2.39 -2.81 13.06
CA PHE A 104 -3.08 -1.95 12.12
C PHE A 104 -4.06 -2.77 11.28
N LEU A 105 -5.22 -2.18 10.98
CA LEU A 105 -6.24 -2.79 10.15
C LEU A 105 -6.27 -2.16 8.75
N PRO A 106 -6.51 -2.94 7.68
CA PRO A 106 -6.79 -2.37 6.36
C PRO A 106 -8.01 -1.43 6.43
N ALA A 107 -7.83 -0.18 5.97
CA ALA A 107 -8.84 0.85 6.07
C ALA A 107 -9.26 1.45 4.71
N SER A 108 -8.70 0.95 3.61
CA SER A 108 -9.07 1.43 2.27
C SER A 108 -9.37 0.26 1.33
N PHE A 109 -10.45 0.40 0.57
CA PHE A 109 -10.91 -0.63 -0.36
C PHE A 109 -11.51 0.04 -1.60
N ILE A 110 -11.36 -0.61 -2.76
CA ILE A 110 -12.15 -0.32 -3.95
C ILE A 110 -13.43 -1.15 -3.85
N ALA A 111 -14.58 -0.51 -3.86
CA ALA A 111 -15.88 -1.17 -3.97
C ALA A 111 -16.36 -1.08 -5.42
N THR A 112 -16.53 -2.21 -6.09
CA THR A 112 -16.98 -2.27 -7.49
C THR A 112 -18.07 -3.31 -7.69
N PRO A 113 -19.14 -3.01 -8.45
CA PRO A 113 -20.20 -3.98 -8.69
C PRO A 113 -19.76 -5.09 -9.64
N ALA A 114 -20.26 -6.29 -9.41
CA ALA A 114 -20.21 -7.40 -10.35
C ALA A 114 -21.23 -7.14 -11.47
N ILE A 115 -20.77 -6.84 -12.68
CA ILE A 115 -21.65 -6.54 -13.82
C ILE A 115 -22.10 -7.80 -14.57
N LYS A 116 -21.40 -8.90 -14.37
CA LYS A 116 -21.77 -10.21 -14.94
C LYS A 116 -21.25 -11.34 -14.07
N VAL A 117 -22.09 -12.34 -13.84
CA VAL A 117 -21.72 -13.58 -13.15
C VAL A 117 -22.18 -14.76 -14.00
N SER A 118 -21.29 -15.70 -14.29
CA SER A 118 -21.61 -16.90 -15.08
C SER A 118 -20.94 -18.14 -14.49
N ASN A 119 -21.52 -19.30 -14.79
CA ASN A 119 -20.95 -20.57 -14.38
C ASN A 119 -19.84 -20.99 -15.36
N GLY A 120 -18.63 -21.12 -14.85
CA GLY A 120 -17.46 -21.52 -15.63
C GLY A 120 -16.93 -20.43 -16.57
N VAL A 121 -15.78 -20.70 -17.15
CA VAL A 121 -15.13 -19.85 -18.15
C VAL A 121 -15.54 -20.34 -19.53
N ARG A 122 -16.06 -19.47 -20.37
CA ARG A 122 -16.34 -19.79 -21.79
C ARG A 122 -15.29 -19.09 -22.65
N LEU A 123 -14.62 -19.85 -23.48
CA LEU A 123 -13.69 -19.34 -24.47
C LEU A 123 -14.46 -19.04 -25.77
N PRO A 124 -14.58 -17.78 -26.19
CA PRO A 124 -15.17 -17.45 -27.49
C PRO A 124 -14.41 -18.13 -28.64
N GLY A 125 -15.10 -18.70 -29.63
CA GLY A 125 -14.50 -19.39 -30.77
C GLY A 125 -14.02 -20.81 -30.50
N LEU A 126 -14.17 -21.29 -29.26
CA LEU A 126 -13.83 -22.68 -28.88
C LEU A 126 -15.02 -23.44 -28.30
N GLU A 127 -16.23 -23.19 -28.85
CA GLU A 127 -17.47 -23.81 -28.36
C GLU A 127 -17.41 -25.37 -28.44
N TYR A 128 -16.73 -25.92 -29.43
CA TYR A 128 -16.50 -27.36 -29.55
C TYR A 128 -15.59 -27.91 -28.46
N ALA A 129 -14.50 -27.19 -28.14
CA ALA A 129 -13.60 -27.58 -27.06
C ALA A 129 -14.29 -27.49 -25.69
N ASN A 130 -15.13 -26.49 -25.48
CA ASN A 130 -15.94 -26.34 -24.26
C ASN A 130 -16.93 -27.51 -24.09
N ARG A 131 -17.40 -28.11 -25.19
CA ARG A 131 -18.29 -29.29 -25.20
C ARG A 131 -17.52 -30.58 -24.93
N ALA A 132 -16.31 -30.73 -25.49
CA ALA A 132 -15.48 -31.92 -25.38
C ALA A 132 -14.78 -32.04 -24.02
N LEU A 133 -14.39 -30.89 -23.41
CA LEU A 133 -13.73 -30.85 -22.12
C LEU A 133 -14.67 -30.98 -20.91
N GLY A 134 -15.99 -31.15 -21.17
CA GLY A 134 -17.01 -31.22 -20.12
C GLY A 134 -17.23 -29.87 -19.43
N LYS A 135 -18.15 -29.86 -18.45
CA LYS A 135 -18.36 -28.64 -17.63
C LYS A 135 -17.04 -28.21 -17.00
N PRO A 136 -16.58 -26.97 -17.21
CA PRO A 136 -15.32 -26.52 -16.64
C PRO A 136 -15.31 -26.82 -15.14
N LYS A 137 -14.27 -27.48 -14.65
CA LYS A 137 -14.04 -27.69 -13.20
C LYS A 137 -13.80 -26.37 -12.46
N SER A 138 -13.60 -25.29 -13.21
CA SER A 138 -13.41 -23.91 -12.74
C SER A 138 -14.71 -23.36 -12.15
N GLY A 139 -14.58 -22.57 -11.08
CA GLY A 139 -15.67 -21.88 -10.37
C GLY A 139 -16.52 -20.95 -11.25
N LYS A 140 -17.14 -19.95 -10.64
CA LYS A 140 -17.90 -18.93 -11.39
C LYS A 140 -16.94 -17.88 -11.98
N THR A 141 -17.31 -17.34 -13.13
CA THR A 141 -16.65 -16.17 -13.73
C THR A 141 -17.42 -14.92 -13.33
N VAL A 142 -16.71 -13.93 -12.85
CA VAL A 142 -17.24 -12.62 -12.41
C VAL A 142 -16.55 -11.51 -13.19
N PHE A 143 -17.32 -10.63 -13.79
CA PHE A 143 -16.81 -9.42 -14.43
C PHE A 143 -17.15 -8.22 -13.55
N LEU A 144 -16.16 -7.38 -13.28
CA LEU A 144 -16.29 -6.18 -12.48
C LEU A 144 -16.44 -4.96 -13.38
N HIS A 145 -17.05 -3.90 -12.86
CA HIS A 145 -16.99 -2.58 -13.49
C HIS A 145 -15.62 -1.95 -13.23
N GLY A 146 -14.89 -1.57 -14.29
CA GLY A 146 -13.52 -1.09 -14.20
C GLY A 146 -12.48 -2.21 -14.01
N GLY A 147 -11.29 -1.86 -13.56
CA GLY A 147 -10.22 -2.83 -13.28
C GLY A 147 -8.82 -2.28 -13.50
N TYR A 148 -7.85 -3.19 -13.62
CA TYR A 148 -6.40 -2.91 -13.76
C TYR A 148 -5.80 -2.11 -12.59
N TRP A 149 -6.46 -2.17 -11.42
CA TRP A 149 -5.97 -1.51 -10.21
C TRP A 149 -4.84 -2.30 -9.55
N LYS A 150 -3.94 -1.61 -8.90
CA LYS A 150 -2.96 -2.21 -7.96
C LYS A 150 -3.66 -2.61 -6.66
N ALA A 151 -4.50 -3.62 -6.72
CA ALA A 151 -5.33 -4.10 -5.63
C ALA A 151 -5.62 -5.59 -5.79
N GLU A 152 -6.00 -6.24 -4.71
CA GLU A 152 -6.36 -7.66 -4.66
C GLU A 152 -7.79 -7.85 -4.17
N PRO A 153 -8.58 -8.77 -4.76
CA PRO A 153 -9.93 -9.04 -4.30
C PRO A 153 -9.88 -9.72 -2.92
N VAL A 154 -10.63 -9.15 -1.96
CA VAL A 154 -10.65 -9.63 -0.57
C VAL A 154 -12.05 -10.05 -0.12
N TYR A 155 -13.10 -9.51 -0.73
CA TYR A 155 -14.48 -9.89 -0.42
C TYR A 155 -15.37 -9.86 -1.67
N PRO A 156 -16.25 -10.85 -1.85
CA PRO A 156 -16.36 -12.13 -1.10
C PRO A 156 -15.07 -12.95 -1.16
N GLY A 157 -14.89 -13.82 -0.15
CA GLY A 157 -13.66 -14.64 -0.06
C GLY A 157 -13.47 -15.59 -1.23
N GLY A 158 -12.20 -15.87 -1.58
CA GLY A 158 -11.83 -16.86 -2.61
C GLY A 158 -11.86 -16.35 -4.04
N LEU A 159 -12.13 -15.06 -4.28
CA LEU A 159 -11.99 -14.44 -5.60
C LEU A 159 -10.50 -14.34 -5.98
N LYS A 160 -10.21 -14.59 -7.28
CA LYS A 160 -8.86 -14.46 -7.84
C LYS A 160 -8.92 -13.86 -9.23
N TYR A 161 -7.88 -13.13 -9.61
CA TYR A 161 -7.74 -12.68 -11.00
C TYR A 161 -7.63 -13.86 -11.95
N SER A 162 -8.16 -13.67 -13.16
CA SER A 162 -8.06 -14.68 -14.20
C SER A 162 -6.69 -14.65 -14.85
N ASN A 163 -5.97 -15.77 -14.80
CA ASN A 163 -4.71 -15.91 -15.52
C ASN A 163 -4.90 -16.13 -17.02
N LEU A 164 -6.12 -16.46 -17.45
CA LEU A 164 -6.40 -16.83 -18.85
C LEU A 164 -6.60 -15.61 -19.74
N PHE A 165 -7.31 -14.58 -19.24
CA PHE A 165 -7.66 -13.39 -20.03
C PHE A 165 -6.82 -12.17 -19.71
N GLY A 166 -5.92 -12.27 -18.72
CA GLY A 166 -5.13 -11.16 -18.27
C GLY A 166 -5.95 -10.08 -17.55
N ARG A 167 -5.38 -8.89 -17.41
CA ARG A 167 -5.97 -7.75 -16.73
C ARG A 167 -6.73 -6.85 -17.72
N SER A 168 -7.79 -6.22 -17.25
CA SER A 168 -8.61 -5.30 -18.05
C SER A 168 -8.94 -4.04 -17.26
N SER A 169 -8.89 -2.87 -17.90
CA SER A 169 -9.25 -1.60 -17.28
C SER A 169 -10.77 -1.32 -17.28
N ASN A 170 -11.53 -1.99 -18.14
CA ASN A 170 -12.98 -1.76 -18.28
C ASN A 170 -13.82 -2.79 -17.56
N GLN A 171 -13.49 -4.08 -17.74
CA GLN A 171 -14.23 -5.19 -17.21
C GLN A 171 -13.24 -6.25 -16.71
N GLU A 172 -12.71 -6.03 -15.51
CA GLU A 172 -11.78 -6.97 -14.88
C GLU A 172 -12.46 -8.30 -14.62
N MET A 173 -11.82 -9.38 -15.02
CA MET A 173 -12.37 -10.73 -14.85
C MET A 173 -11.75 -11.44 -13.66
N LEU A 174 -12.62 -11.87 -12.74
CA LEU A 174 -12.25 -12.70 -11.61
C LEU A 174 -12.84 -14.11 -11.75
N VAL A 175 -12.20 -15.06 -11.09
CA VAL A 175 -12.69 -16.41 -10.87
C VAL A 175 -13.13 -16.52 -9.42
N ALA A 176 -14.37 -16.95 -9.20
CA ALA A 176 -14.93 -17.21 -7.88
C ALA A 176 -15.07 -18.71 -7.62
N PRO A 177 -15.09 -19.16 -6.35
CA PRO A 177 -15.42 -20.54 -6.00
C PRO A 177 -16.79 -20.98 -6.57
N LYS A 178 -16.97 -22.28 -6.81
CA LYS A 178 -18.24 -22.83 -7.33
C LYS A 178 -19.44 -22.51 -6.44
N ASN A 179 -19.23 -22.52 -5.13
CA ASN A 179 -20.24 -22.26 -4.11
C ASN A 179 -20.40 -20.77 -3.78
N SER A 180 -19.73 -19.87 -4.52
CA SER A 180 -19.92 -18.44 -4.34
C SER A 180 -21.38 -18.05 -4.55
N SER A 181 -21.95 -17.27 -3.62
CA SER A 181 -23.31 -16.72 -3.72
C SER A 181 -23.37 -15.41 -4.48
N LEU A 182 -22.23 -14.84 -4.90
CA LEU A 182 -22.13 -13.54 -5.55
C LEU A 182 -23.06 -13.46 -6.78
N LYS A 183 -23.84 -12.39 -6.85
CA LYS A 183 -24.78 -12.07 -7.92
C LYS A 183 -24.38 -10.80 -8.64
N VAL A 184 -25.01 -10.56 -9.79
CA VAL A 184 -24.92 -9.28 -10.49
C VAL A 184 -25.42 -8.17 -9.57
N ASP A 185 -24.80 -6.99 -9.67
CA ASP A 185 -25.02 -5.78 -8.86
C ASP A 185 -24.56 -5.86 -7.39
N GLU A 186 -24.09 -7.02 -6.92
CA GLU A 186 -23.43 -7.10 -5.63
C GLU A 186 -21.99 -6.60 -5.72
N PHE A 187 -21.50 -5.98 -4.62
CA PHE A 187 -20.17 -5.40 -4.58
C PHE A 187 -19.08 -6.41 -4.28
N VAL A 188 -17.99 -6.25 -5.01
CA VAL A 188 -16.70 -6.87 -4.72
C VAL A 188 -15.79 -5.81 -4.14
N PHE A 189 -15.07 -6.16 -3.07
CA PHE A 189 -14.11 -5.28 -2.43
C PHE A 189 -12.70 -5.74 -2.77
N LEU A 190 -11.88 -4.78 -3.24
CA LEU A 190 -10.47 -5.03 -3.51
C LEU A 190 -9.64 -4.15 -2.57
N ARG A 191 -8.65 -4.76 -1.93
CA ARG A 191 -7.70 -4.07 -1.07
C ARG A 191 -6.52 -3.59 -1.92
N PRO A 192 -6.17 -2.29 -1.90
CA PRO A 192 -4.96 -1.80 -2.58
C PRO A 192 -3.70 -2.55 -2.13
N THR A 193 -2.79 -2.82 -3.07
CA THR A 193 -1.42 -3.25 -2.75
C THR A 193 -0.58 -2.05 -2.37
N GLN A 194 -0.84 -0.90 -3.02
CA GLN A 194 -0.26 0.41 -2.74
C GLN A 194 -1.36 1.46 -2.75
N SER A 195 -1.57 2.13 -1.62
CA SER A 195 -2.69 3.08 -1.44
C SER A 195 -2.57 4.30 -2.34
N GLU A 196 -1.40 4.92 -2.40
CA GLU A 196 -1.12 6.11 -3.21
C GLU A 196 -1.37 5.87 -4.70
N ALA A 197 -0.98 4.71 -5.22
CA ALA A 197 -1.20 4.35 -6.62
C ALA A 197 -2.68 4.17 -6.97
N VAL A 198 -3.51 3.80 -5.99
CA VAL A 198 -4.95 3.61 -6.16
C VAL A 198 -5.72 4.90 -5.93
N PHE A 199 -5.43 5.65 -4.86
CA PHE A 199 -6.17 6.86 -4.52
C PHE A 199 -6.16 7.90 -5.62
N LEU A 200 -5.05 8.05 -6.34
CA LEU A 200 -4.93 8.99 -7.46
C LEU A 200 -5.81 8.65 -8.66
N GLN A 201 -6.32 7.43 -8.75
CA GLN A 201 -7.20 6.99 -9.84
C GLN A 201 -8.67 7.36 -9.60
N PHE A 202 -9.02 7.75 -8.37
CA PHE A 202 -10.39 8.07 -7.99
C PHE A 202 -10.53 9.57 -7.68
N PRO A 203 -11.60 10.21 -8.16
CA PRO A 203 -11.82 11.64 -7.89
C PRO A 203 -12.23 11.90 -6.44
N LYS A 204 -12.81 10.91 -5.78
CA LYS A 204 -13.31 11.00 -4.41
C LYS A 204 -13.13 9.67 -3.68
N ILE A 205 -12.93 9.77 -2.38
CA ILE A 205 -12.89 8.65 -1.44
C ILE A 205 -14.10 8.78 -0.52
N ALA A 206 -14.98 7.80 -0.53
CA ALA A 206 -16.10 7.73 0.41
C ALA A 206 -15.59 7.28 1.79
N VAL A 207 -15.90 8.05 2.82
CA VAL A 207 -15.57 7.71 4.22
C VAL A 207 -16.76 6.98 4.83
N PHE A 208 -16.56 5.72 5.18
CA PHE A 208 -17.60 4.83 5.69
C PHE A 208 -17.43 4.59 7.20
N SER A 209 -18.51 4.78 7.94
CA SER A 209 -18.55 4.62 9.41
C SER A 209 -19.35 3.38 9.85
N GLY A 210 -19.05 2.21 9.25
CA GLY A 210 -19.66 0.94 9.62
C GLY A 210 -21.11 0.73 9.15
N ARG A 211 -21.87 1.79 8.88
CA ARG A 211 -23.27 1.72 8.41
C ARG A 211 -23.59 2.71 7.28
N GLU A 212 -22.92 3.85 7.24
CA GLU A 212 -23.23 4.94 6.31
C GLU A 212 -21.97 5.65 5.83
N ILE A 213 -22.10 6.35 4.72
CA ILE A 213 -21.06 7.25 4.21
C ILE A 213 -21.21 8.58 4.93
N ILE A 214 -20.22 8.92 5.78
CA ILE A 214 -20.23 10.13 6.61
C ILE A 214 -19.51 11.32 5.98
N ALA A 215 -18.64 11.08 4.99
CA ALA A 215 -17.89 12.13 4.30
C ALA A 215 -17.41 11.67 2.93
N GLN A 216 -16.96 12.63 2.13
CA GLN A 216 -16.22 12.39 0.90
C GLN A 216 -14.94 13.23 0.92
N TRP A 217 -13.79 12.59 0.73
CA TRP A 217 -12.49 13.25 0.64
C TRP A 217 -12.03 13.30 -0.81
N GLN A 218 -11.37 14.38 -1.17
CA GLN A 218 -10.69 14.50 -2.46
C GLN A 218 -9.20 14.20 -2.28
N PRO A 219 -8.62 13.26 -3.05
CA PRO A 219 -7.17 13.09 -3.06
C PRO A 219 -6.50 14.39 -3.53
N LEU A 220 -5.43 14.79 -2.87
CA LEU A 220 -4.57 15.86 -3.35
C LEU A 220 -3.84 15.37 -4.59
N ARG A 221 -3.86 16.18 -5.66
CA ARG A 221 -3.21 15.90 -6.94
C ARG A 221 -2.10 16.89 -7.21
#